data_a681b26c078a4d155b10ee053c0baedf
#
_entry.id   a681b26c078a4d155b10ee053c0baedf
#
_cell.length_a   1.000
_cell.length_b   1.000
_cell.length_c   1.000
_cell.angle_alpha   90.00
_cell.angle_beta   90.00
_cell.angle_gamma   90.00
#
_symmetry.space_group_name_H-M   'P 1'
#
loop_
_entity.id
_entity.type
_entity.pdbx_description
1 polymer ?
#
loop_
_entity_poly.entity_id
_entity_poly.type
_entity_poly.pdbx_seq_one_letter_code
_entity_poly.pdbx_strand_id
1 'polypeptide(L)'
;MSGAPTRRALASVFAVALLASCIDSGQPKSSGPSNDVQGAPKLAHDAGAVLLGVSAYDYGLAGALAGQQTRTVAAARYGTVMRGTAATISAFNATVLAGTLDRTGPIREKLVPLADGLSDLARDGQSYADGGDPAAFARVITDVTAGWQRLRDLSTTLPKDDALQGTIARGMSFVVTSKSSTLSTITTGPYASAAEAKQALQRMGSPLNGSYTQTAPFVVHIGPYADRAGADKASAGLTKQGVINVVTDEQSYAFARSGPLPDAELWREPSRVLEVRATSRKIGLSSDGSWVVTGSDDGYAALFNPKGTLTALPQSYAGMSVLQFSVDGNHQTFAVGGQVVTFLAVPTGQNIGDGMRFTGAATQILFVPSTRVFIAASTGSTGLAGGGPGLIGGRTADGDPLGDPFPIVTPAAGARIAASDAGDVYVGTTSGGAFDIEVFRPGRDSELKTVARVAGIGSVLAIDKSAKFAAAVTDQGTYRFAVADPKTLTRVAGGVRDIAFAPDGTLYLLAQTSLAAIGPDGTAKWTAPLVDGRRLVTGQRVAVLDGTDKLLVFAPDDGTAEELGVGGTINDLTMSRDGRVIGVIVDSRRAVLFTLP
;
A
#
# COMPACT_ATOMS: atom_id res chain seq x y z
N MET A 1 15.30 -20.18 35.42
CA MET A 1 14.60 -19.05 36.04
C MET A 1 14.72 -17.89 35.06
N SER A 2 14.04 -17.81 34.07
CA SER A 2 12.70 -17.55 33.53
C SER A 2 12.14 -16.22 34.02
N GLY A 3 12.16 -15.22 33.15
CA GLY A 3 11.50 -13.95 33.26
C GLY A 3 11.24 -13.38 31.90
N ALA A 4 10.09 -13.73 31.30
CA ALA A 4 9.63 -13.13 30.06
C ALA A 4 8.97 -11.76 30.37
N PRO A 5 9.23 -10.71 29.60
CA PRO A 5 8.48 -9.46 29.72
C PRO A 5 7.20 -9.56 28.88
N THR A 6 6.07 -9.42 29.56
CA THR A 6 4.74 -9.18 29.01
C THR A 6 4.73 -7.94 28.11
N ARG A 7 4.59 -8.13 26.82
CA ARG A 7 4.26 -7.05 25.86
C ARG A 7 2.80 -6.65 26.08
N ARG A 8 2.58 -5.50 26.69
CA ARG A 8 1.29 -4.81 26.66
C ARG A 8 1.10 -4.23 25.25
N ALA A 9 0.08 -4.74 24.58
CA ALA A 9 -0.44 -4.19 23.35
C ALA A 9 -1.03 -2.78 23.63
N LEU A 10 -0.41 -1.75 23.07
CA LEU A 10 -1.01 -0.44 22.85
C LEU A 10 -1.59 -0.47 21.44
N ALA A 11 -2.81 -0.96 21.34
CA ALA A 11 -3.56 -0.96 20.08
C ALA A 11 -4.46 0.28 20.03
N SER A 12 -4.20 1.11 19.03
CA SER A 12 -5.19 1.82 18.21
C SER A 12 -6.30 2.59 18.90
N VAL A 13 -6.01 3.83 19.28
CA VAL A 13 -7.01 4.82 19.73
C VAL A 13 -7.57 5.68 18.58
N PHE A 14 -7.12 5.50 17.33
CA PHE A 14 -7.41 6.44 16.24
C PHE A 14 -8.63 6.13 15.37
N ALA A 15 -9.16 4.91 15.35
CA ALA A 15 -10.42 4.64 14.63
C ALA A 15 -11.67 5.13 15.37
N VAL A 16 -11.55 5.50 16.65
CA VAL A 16 -12.67 5.97 17.48
C VAL A 16 -12.86 7.48 17.43
N ALA A 17 -11.86 8.26 16.99
CA ALA A 17 -11.94 9.72 17.04
C ALA A 17 -12.85 10.34 15.96
N LEU A 18 -13.09 9.68 14.83
CA LEU A 18 -14.02 10.18 13.80
C LEU A 18 -15.50 9.93 14.13
N LEU A 19 -15.81 8.98 15.02
CA LEU A 19 -17.16 8.76 15.53
C LEU A 19 -17.42 9.49 16.86
N ALA A 20 -16.38 9.94 17.57
CA ALA A 20 -16.50 10.59 18.87
C ALA A 20 -16.69 12.13 18.80
N SER A 21 -16.49 12.77 17.65
CA SER A 21 -16.63 14.22 17.51
C SER A 21 -18.09 14.73 17.47
N CYS A 22 -19.07 13.84 17.57
CA CYS A 22 -20.49 14.20 17.68
C CYS A 22 -21.07 14.11 19.11
N ILE A 23 -20.23 13.92 20.12
CA ILE A 23 -20.70 13.92 21.52
C ILE A 23 -20.45 15.33 22.08
N ASP A 24 -21.33 16.25 21.80
CA ASP A 24 -21.40 17.54 22.49
C ASP A 24 -22.23 17.36 23.76
N SER A 25 -21.56 17.50 24.91
CA SER A 25 -22.16 17.39 26.23
C SER A 25 -22.76 18.73 26.67
N GLY A 26 -23.88 19.09 26.09
CA GLY A 26 -24.70 20.21 26.51
C GLY A 26 -26.08 19.76 26.97
N GLN A 27 -26.23 19.39 28.26
CA GLN A 27 -27.56 19.16 28.83
C GLN A 27 -28.22 20.47 29.23
N PRO A 28 -29.50 20.69 28.87
CA PRO A 28 -30.44 21.43 29.69
C PRO A 28 -31.38 20.43 30.42
N LYS A 29 -31.41 20.54 31.73
CA LYS A 29 -32.44 19.90 32.56
C LYS A 29 -33.81 20.48 32.23
N SER A 30 -34.72 19.65 31.75
CA SER A 30 -36.17 19.95 31.82
C SER A 30 -36.93 18.68 32.20
N SER A 31 -37.64 18.76 33.32
CA SER A 31 -38.57 17.77 33.83
C SER A 31 -39.86 17.75 33.00
N GLY A 32 -40.09 16.69 32.24
CA GLY A 32 -41.36 16.44 31.55
C GLY A 32 -41.44 14.97 31.12
N PRO A 33 -42.62 14.34 31.09
CA PRO A 33 -42.80 12.93 30.80
C PRO A 33 -42.69 12.67 29.29
N SER A 34 -41.55 12.32 28.79
CA SER A 34 -41.31 11.60 27.53
C SER A 34 -39.81 11.54 27.14
N ASN A 35 -38.93 11.18 28.05
CA ASN A 35 -37.51 10.99 27.73
C ASN A 35 -37.27 9.83 26.75
N ASP A 36 -38.27 8.98 26.50
CA ASP A 36 -38.16 7.81 25.65
C ASP A 36 -38.08 8.12 24.17
N VAL A 37 -38.71 9.21 23.73
CA VAL A 37 -38.69 9.64 22.31
C VAL A 37 -37.39 10.36 21.97
N GLN A 38 -36.75 11.04 22.92
CA GLN A 38 -35.51 11.78 22.66
C GLN A 38 -34.28 10.89 22.47
N GLY A 39 -34.23 9.71 23.11
CA GLY A 39 -33.15 8.75 22.94
C GLY A 39 -33.18 7.98 21.63
N ALA A 40 -34.36 7.68 21.11
CA ALA A 40 -34.53 6.86 19.92
C ALA A 40 -33.96 7.46 18.62
N PRO A 41 -34.12 8.78 18.34
CA PRO A 41 -33.47 9.39 17.19
C PRO A 41 -31.94 9.29 17.22
N LYS A 42 -31.33 9.54 18.39
CA LYS A 42 -29.88 9.38 18.55
C LYS A 42 -29.43 7.95 18.30
N LEU A 43 -30.14 6.96 18.82
CA LEU A 43 -29.86 5.53 18.57
C LEU A 43 -30.00 5.19 17.08
N ALA A 44 -30.98 5.75 16.38
CA ALA A 44 -31.12 5.56 14.95
C ALA A 44 -29.95 6.17 14.15
N HIS A 45 -29.45 7.34 14.53
CA HIS A 45 -28.24 7.93 13.93
C HIS A 45 -27.01 7.09 14.23
N ASP A 46 -26.81 6.62 15.45
CA ASP A 46 -25.69 5.78 15.84
C ASP A 46 -25.69 4.46 15.02
N ALA A 47 -26.85 3.83 14.87
CA ALA A 47 -27.03 2.64 14.05
C ALA A 47 -26.74 2.94 12.55
N GLY A 48 -27.21 4.07 12.05
CA GLY A 48 -26.98 4.53 10.67
C GLY A 48 -25.49 4.74 10.38
N ALA A 49 -24.78 5.35 11.31
CA ALA A 49 -23.32 5.54 11.18
C ALA A 49 -22.55 4.21 11.16
N VAL A 50 -22.92 3.26 12.05
CA VAL A 50 -22.35 1.90 12.06
C VAL A 50 -22.58 1.19 10.74
N LEU A 51 -23.85 1.15 10.29
CA LEU A 51 -24.23 0.46 9.05
C LEU A 51 -23.55 1.10 7.84
N LEU A 52 -23.45 2.44 7.77
CA LEU A 52 -22.78 3.14 6.68
C LEU A 52 -21.28 2.81 6.61
N GLY A 53 -20.61 2.81 7.74
CA GLY A 53 -19.19 2.46 7.83
C GLY A 53 -18.92 1.01 7.40
N VAL A 54 -19.71 0.07 7.91
CA VAL A 54 -19.57 -1.36 7.53
C VAL A 54 -19.92 -1.57 6.07
N SER A 55 -21.03 -0.99 5.56
CA SER A 55 -21.42 -1.11 4.15
C SER A 55 -20.36 -0.61 3.19
N ALA A 56 -19.76 0.56 3.48
CA ALA A 56 -18.70 1.13 2.65
C ALA A 56 -17.47 0.22 2.64
N TYR A 57 -17.14 -0.36 3.80
CA TYR A 57 -16.04 -1.28 3.93
C TYR A 57 -16.31 -2.61 3.20
N ASP A 58 -17.52 -3.17 3.31
CA ASP A 58 -17.96 -4.36 2.59
C ASP A 58 -17.87 -4.15 1.08
N TYR A 59 -18.26 -2.96 0.61
CA TYR A 59 -18.19 -2.61 -0.80
C TYR A 59 -16.74 -2.61 -1.31
N GLY A 60 -15.80 -2.03 -0.55
CA GLY A 60 -14.38 -2.08 -0.85
C GLY A 60 -13.83 -3.51 -0.81
N LEU A 61 -14.18 -4.27 0.23
CA LEU A 61 -13.73 -5.64 0.43
C LEU A 61 -14.22 -6.57 -0.70
N ALA A 62 -15.47 -6.44 -1.12
CA ALA A 62 -16.01 -7.22 -2.23
C ALA A 62 -15.26 -6.96 -3.54
N GLY A 63 -14.86 -5.71 -3.79
CA GLY A 63 -14.00 -5.36 -4.93
C GLY A 63 -12.61 -5.97 -4.83
N ALA A 64 -12.00 -5.91 -3.65
CA ALA A 64 -10.69 -6.50 -3.39
C ALA A 64 -10.69 -8.03 -3.56
N LEU A 65 -11.73 -8.71 -3.10
CA LEU A 65 -11.89 -10.15 -3.27
C LEU A 65 -12.14 -10.54 -4.75
N ALA A 66 -12.85 -9.71 -5.50
CA ALA A 66 -13.02 -9.88 -6.95
C ALA A 66 -11.68 -9.66 -7.71
N GLY A 67 -10.80 -8.80 -7.20
CA GLY A 67 -9.47 -8.51 -7.75
C GLY A 67 -8.37 -9.49 -7.34
N GLN A 68 -8.69 -10.63 -6.72
CA GLN A 68 -7.76 -11.69 -6.29
C GLN A 68 -6.84 -11.31 -5.10
N GLN A 69 -7.18 -10.37 -4.26
CA GLN A 69 -6.48 -10.20 -2.99
C GLN A 69 -6.56 -11.49 -2.15
N THR A 70 -5.48 -11.79 -1.42
CA THR A 70 -5.51 -12.98 -0.55
C THR A 70 -6.56 -12.78 0.56
N ARG A 71 -7.41 -13.77 0.76
CA ARG A 71 -8.51 -13.75 1.74
C ARG A 71 -8.03 -13.40 3.15
N THR A 72 -6.84 -13.87 3.53
CA THR A 72 -6.25 -13.64 4.85
C THR A 72 -5.98 -12.15 5.13
N VAL A 73 -5.48 -11.41 4.14
CA VAL A 73 -5.16 -9.99 4.29
C VAL A 73 -6.44 -9.16 4.39
N ALA A 74 -7.42 -9.46 3.54
CA ALA A 74 -8.72 -8.81 3.57
C ALA A 74 -9.42 -9.04 4.92
N ALA A 75 -9.38 -10.27 5.45
CA ALA A 75 -9.95 -10.63 6.75
C ALA A 75 -9.29 -9.89 7.92
N ALA A 76 -7.95 -9.81 7.95
CA ALA A 76 -7.22 -9.12 9.01
C ALA A 76 -7.59 -7.63 9.10
N ARG A 77 -7.78 -6.97 7.96
CA ARG A 77 -8.24 -5.57 7.90
C ARG A 77 -9.68 -5.42 8.35
N TYR A 78 -10.54 -6.33 7.92
CA TYR A 78 -11.93 -6.35 8.35
C TYR A 78 -12.02 -6.44 9.88
N GLY A 79 -11.17 -7.26 10.50
CA GLY A 79 -11.07 -7.37 11.95
C GLY A 79 -10.76 -6.05 12.67
N THR A 80 -9.99 -5.17 12.08
CA THR A 80 -9.72 -3.84 12.66
C THR A 80 -10.98 -2.97 12.65
N VAL A 81 -11.73 -2.95 11.55
CA VAL A 81 -13.00 -2.22 11.45
C VAL A 81 -14.03 -2.80 12.41
N MET A 82 -14.18 -4.12 12.44
CA MET A 82 -15.17 -4.78 13.30
C MET A 82 -14.88 -4.60 14.77
N ARG A 83 -13.62 -4.58 15.21
CA ARG A 83 -13.27 -4.28 16.62
C ARG A 83 -13.65 -2.85 17.02
N GLY A 84 -13.42 -1.87 16.13
CA GLY A 84 -13.86 -0.49 16.38
C GLY A 84 -15.38 -0.37 16.43
N THR A 85 -16.07 -1.07 15.57
CA THR A 85 -17.53 -1.06 15.45
C THR A 85 -18.20 -1.83 16.60
N ALA A 86 -17.63 -2.93 17.07
CA ALA A 86 -18.18 -3.78 18.12
C ALA A 86 -18.43 -3.02 19.43
N ALA A 87 -17.55 -2.08 19.81
CA ALA A 87 -17.73 -1.25 20.99
C ALA A 87 -18.97 -0.35 20.87
N THR A 88 -19.19 0.26 19.68
CA THR A 88 -20.37 1.08 19.40
C THR A 88 -21.65 0.27 19.40
N ILE A 89 -21.61 -0.92 18.79
CA ILE A 89 -22.74 -1.87 18.80
C ILE A 89 -23.07 -2.30 20.23
N SER A 90 -22.07 -2.62 21.04
CA SER A 90 -22.25 -3.00 22.43
C SER A 90 -22.89 -1.89 23.26
N ALA A 91 -22.43 -0.65 23.11
CA ALA A 91 -23.01 0.52 23.78
C ALA A 91 -24.47 0.77 23.32
N PHE A 92 -24.75 0.65 22.03
CA PHE A 92 -26.10 0.73 21.48
C PHE A 92 -27.02 -0.34 22.11
N ASN A 93 -26.60 -1.58 22.10
CA ASN A 93 -27.37 -2.70 22.63
C ASN A 93 -27.61 -2.57 24.14
N ALA A 94 -26.60 -2.14 24.92
CA ALA A 94 -26.74 -1.88 26.34
C ALA A 94 -27.82 -0.82 26.61
N THR A 95 -27.87 0.25 25.80
CA THR A 95 -28.89 1.31 25.92
C THR A 95 -30.27 0.77 25.57
N VAL A 96 -30.44 -0.02 24.50
CA VAL A 96 -31.71 -0.63 24.13
C VAL A 96 -32.21 -1.61 25.18
N LEU A 97 -31.30 -2.42 25.76
CA LEU A 97 -31.65 -3.44 26.76
C LEU A 97 -31.88 -2.88 28.16
N ALA A 98 -31.23 -1.75 28.51
CA ALA A 98 -31.34 -1.15 29.86
C ALA A 98 -32.73 -0.66 30.22
N GLY A 99 -33.66 -0.65 29.30
CA GLY A 99 -35.07 -0.38 29.57
C GLY A 99 -35.41 1.09 29.82
N THR A 100 -34.56 2.00 29.35
CA THR A 100 -34.85 3.46 29.37
C THR A 100 -35.91 3.88 28.38
N LEU A 101 -36.23 3.00 27.41
CA LEU A 101 -37.29 3.18 26.41
C LEU A 101 -38.54 2.41 26.84
N ASP A 102 -39.72 2.90 26.44
CA ASP A 102 -41.00 2.22 26.74
C ASP A 102 -40.94 0.76 26.27
N ARG A 103 -41.27 -0.17 27.16
CA ARG A 103 -41.11 -1.60 26.92
C ARG A 103 -42.11 -2.18 25.92
N THR A 104 -43.19 -1.48 25.62
CA THR A 104 -44.31 -1.95 24.76
C THR A 104 -44.65 -1.02 23.61
N GLY A 105 -43.88 0.03 23.40
CA GLY A 105 -44.14 1.00 22.35
C GLY A 105 -43.63 0.59 20.96
N PRO A 106 -44.24 1.15 19.89
CA PRO A 106 -43.91 0.81 18.51
C PRO A 106 -42.45 1.09 18.14
N ILE A 107 -41.79 2.00 18.85
CA ILE A 107 -40.34 2.28 18.67
C ILE A 107 -39.52 1.11 19.16
N ARG A 108 -39.82 0.57 20.36
CA ARG A 108 -39.08 -0.57 20.92
C ARG A 108 -39.22 -1.83 20.08
N GLU A 109 -40.43 -2.10 19.56
CA GLU A 109 -40.68 -3.25 18.67
C GLU A 109 -39.77 -3.23 17.42
N LYS A 110 -39.29 -2.05 17.01
CA LYS A 110 -38.38 -1.89 15.88
C LYS A 110 -36.91 -1.77 16.30
N LEU A 111 -36.62 -1.19 17.47
CA LEU A 111 -35.27 -1.05 18.01
C LEU A 111 -34.66 -2.39 18.41
N VAL A 112 -35.43 -3.30 19.02
CA VAL A 112 -34.91 -4.61 19.47
C VAL A 112 -34.42 -5.45 18.30
N PRO A 113 -35.19 -5.67 17.21
CA PRO A 113 -34.67 -6.39 16.04
C PRO A 113 -33.48 -5.71 15.36
N LEU A 114 -33.38 -4.37 15.43
CA LEU A 114 -32.20 -3.66 14.92
C LEU A 114 -30.96 -3.96 15.79
N ALA A 115 -31.13 -3.93 17.12
CA ALA A 115 -30.07 -4.25 18.07
C ALA A 115 -29.56 -5.69 17.92
N ASP A 116 -30.49 -6.65 17.78
CA ASP A 116 -30.16 -8.04 17.53
C ASP A 116 -29.40 -8.22 16.21
N GLY A 117 -29.86 -7.55 15.14
CA GLY A 117 -29.18 -7.59 13.85
C GLY A 117 -27.78 -6.97 13.87
N LEU A 118 -27.56 -5.89 14.63
CA LEU A 118 -26.22 -5.34 14.83
C LEU A 118 -25.32 -6.28 15.62
N SER A 119 -25.88 -7.04 16.60
CA SER A 119 -25.13 -8.09 17.32
C SER A 119 -24.71 -9.22 16.39
N ASP A 120 -25.61 -9.67 15.51
CA ASP A 120 -25.32 -10.70 14.51
C ASP A 120 -24.23 -10.20 13.55
N LEU A 121 -24.35 -8.98 13.05
CA LEU A 121 -23.33 -8.31 12.22
C LEU A 121 -21.95 -8.29 12.90
N ALA A 122 -21.88 -7.92 14.18
CA ALA A 122 -20.63 -7.90 14.92
C ALA A 122 -20.02 -9.30 15.05
N ARG A 123 -20.85 -10.32 15.35
CA ARG A 123 -20.41 -11.71 15.49
C ARG A 123 -19.90 -12.28 14.17
N ASP A 124 -20.65 -12.10 13.08
CA ASP A 124 -20.29 -12.66 11.78
C ASP A 124 -19.11 -11.89 11.16
N GLY A 125 -19.02 -10.60 11.40
CA GLY A 125 -17.86 -9.80 11.04
C GLY A 125 -16.58 -10.23 11.78
N GLN A 126 -16.67 -10.52 13.08
CA GLN A 126 -15.54 -11.06 13.82
C GLN A 126 -15.16 -12.47 13.33
N SER A 127 -16.13 -13.33 13.06
CA SER A 127 -15.90 -14.68 12.51
C SER A 127 -15.16 -14.61 11.16
N TYR A 128 -15.55 -13.67 10.29
CA TYR A 128 -14.81 -13.44 9.05
C TYR A 128 -13.39 -12.92 9.30
N ALA A 129 -13.23 -11.97 10.23
CA ALA A 129 -11.94 -11.39 10.56
C ALA A 129 -10.94 -12.44 11.09
N ASP A 130 -11.42 -13.41 11.88
CA ASP A 130 -10.57 -14.42 12.49
C ASP A 130 -10.16 -15.53 11.50
N GLY A 131 -11.04 -15.91 10.57
CA GLY A 131 -10.84 -17.07 9.70
C GLY A 131 -10.74 -16.76 8.20
N GLY A 132 -11.18 -15.59 7.76
CA GLY A 132 -11.30 -15.27 6.34
C GLY A 132 -12.36 -16.13 5.60
N ASP A 133 -13.30 -16.74 6.35
CA ASP A 133 -14.33 -17.61 5.78
C ASP A 133 -15.31 -16.81 4.90
N PRO A 134 -15.37 -17.08 3.58
CA PRO A 134 -16.30 -16.38 2.69
C PRO A 134 -17.77 -16.54 3.07
N ALA A 135 -18.14 -17.64 3.75
CA ALA A 135 -19.50 -17.82 4.24
C ALA A 135 -19.84 -16.83 5.36
N ALA A 136 -18.88 -16.53 6.25
CA ALA A 136 -19.05 -15.50 7.26
C ALA A 136 -19.25 -14.12 6.63
N PHE A 137 -18.43 -13.78 5.61
CA PHE A 137 -18.62 -12.52 4.90
C PHE A 137 -19.97 -12.43 4.15
N ALA A 138 -20.43 -13.53 3.57
CA ALA A 138 -21.76 -13.57 2.95
C ALA A 138 -22.88 -13.33 3.97
N ARG A 139 -22.73 -13.79 5.23
CA ARG A 139 -23.67 -13.47 6.31
C ARG A 139 -23.61 -12.00 6.71
N VAL A 140 -22.41 -11.42 6.83
CA VAL A 140 -22.23 -9.97 7.06
C VAL A 140 -23.01 -9.14 6.04
N ILE A 141 -22.89 -9.45 4.75
CA ILE A 141 -23.62 -8.75 3.67
C ILE A 141 -25.14 -8.84 3.90
N THR A 142 -25.61 -10.01 4.33
CA THR A 142 -27.02 -10.23 4.64
C THR A 142 -27.46 -9.39 5.84
N ASP A 143 -26.66 -9.36 6.91
CA ASP A 143 -26.93 -8.62 8.14
C ASP A 143 -26.95 -7.12 7.91
N VAL A 144 -26.00 -6.60 7.13
CA VAL A 144 -25.97 -5.18 6.71
C VAL A 144 -27.22 -4.80 5.94
N THR A 145 -27.61 -5.64 4.97
CA THR A 145 -28.80 -5.40 4.16
C THR A 145 -30.06 -5.39 5.03
N ALA A 146 -30.20 -6.37 5.93
CA ALA A 146 -31.30 -6.43 6.89
C ALA A 146 -31.27 -5.25 7.87
N GLY A 147 -30.08 -4.85 8.33
CA GLY A 147 -29.89 -3.69 9.19
C GLY A 147 -30.42 -2.39 8.58
N TRP A 148 -30.12 -2.14 7.30
CA TRP A 148 -30.66 -0.98 6.58
C TRP A 148 -32.18 -1.00 6.46
N GLN A 149 -32.78 -2.17 6.20
CA GLN A 149 -34.24 -2.30 6.14
C GLN A 149 -34.87 -2.00 7.51
N ARG A 150 -34.32 -2.57 8.59
CA ARG A 150 -34.79 -2.33 9.96
C ARG A 150 -34.65 -0.87 10.38
N LEU A 151 -33.52 -0.21 10.03
CA LEU A 151 -33.33 1.20 10.31
C LEU A 151 -34.32 2.09 9.54
N ARG A 152 -34.57 1.78 8.28
CA ARG A 152 -35.59 2.46 7.48
C ARG A 152 -36.98 2.29 8.10
N ASP A 153 -37.35 1.08 8.52
CA ASP A 153 -38.62 0.82 9.16
C ASP A 153 -38.75 1.54 10.51
N LEU A 154 -37.67 1.61 11.30
CA LEU A 154 -37.63 2.40 12.53
C LEU A 154 -37.83 3.90 12.22
N SER A 155 -37.17 4.43 11.20
CA SER A 155 -37.26 5.85 10.86
C SER A 155 -38.68 6.32 10.54
N THR A 156 -39.56 5.41 10.11
CA THR A 156 -40.98 5.73 9.88
C THR A 156 -41.79 6.00 11.15
N THR A 157 -41.28 5.57 12.31
CA THR A 157 -41.92 5.74 13.62
C THR A 157 -41.31 6.88 14.43
N LEU A 158 -40.22 7.47 13.94
CA LEU A 158 -39.54 8.60 14.55
C LEU A 158 -40.06 9.91 13.98
N PRO A 159 -39.87 11.05 14.69
CA PRO A 159 -40.06 12.36 14.09
C PRO A 159 -39.24 12.46 12.79
N LYS A 160 -39.78 13.24 11.83
CA LYS A 160 -39.11 13.47 10.55
C LYS A 160 -37.71 14.01 10.78
N ASP A 161 -36.71 13.31 10.21
CA ASP A 161 -35.29 13.65 10.32
C ASP A 161 -34.64 13.49 8.94
N ASP A 162 -34.44 14.61 8.25
CA ASP A 162 -33.89 14.62 6.90
C ASP A 162 -32.43 14.14 6.86
N ALA A 163 -31.65 14.32 7.94
CA ALA A 163 -30.27 13.83 8.03
C ALA A 163 -30.23 12.30 8.16
N LEU A 164 -31.10 11.70 8.98
CA LEU A 164 -31.23 10.25 9.07
C LEU A 164 -31.72 9.65 7.74
N GLN A 165 -32.71 10.27 7.09
CA GLN A 165 -33.18 9.83 5.77
C GLN A 165 -32.07 9.90 4.72
N GLY A 166 -31.25 10.96 4.74
CA GLY A 166 -30.07 11.11 3.89
C GLY A 166 -29.05 9.99 4.10
N THR A 167 -28.77 9.67 5.38
CA THR A 167 -27.85 8.55 5.74
C THR A 167 -28.39 7.22 5.22
N ILE A 168 -29.67 6.93 5.41
CA ILE A 168 -30.31 5.68 4.93
C ILE A 168 -30.26 5.61 3.40
N ALA A 169 -30.63 6.70 2.71
CA ALA A 169 -30.61 6.75 1.25
C ALA A 169 -29.19 6.52 0.70
N ARG A 170 -28.20 7.13 1.33
CA ARG A 170 -26.78 6.97 0.98
C ARG A 170 -26.32 5.53 1.21
N GLY A 171 -26.58 4.93 2.38
CA GLY A 171 -26.15 3.58 2.70
C GLY A 171 -26.82 2.51 1.83
N MET A 172 -28.04 2.76 1.35
CA MET A 172 -28.76 1.88 0.43
C MET A 172 -28.44 2.13 -1.05
N SER A 173 -27.69 3.18 -1.39
CA SER A 173 -27.35 3.51 -2.79
C SER A 173 -26.27 2.61 -3.37
N PHE A 174 -25.43 2.02 -2.55
CA PHE A 174 -24.41 1.05 -2.95
C PHE A 174 -24.66 -0.28 -2.23
N VAL A 175 -24.58 -1.35 -2.98
CA VAL A 175 -24.99 -2.69 -2.52
C VAL A 175 -23.91 -3.71 -2.84
N VAL A 176 -23.61 -4.55 -1.87
CA VAL A 176 -22.85 -5.78 -2.08
C VAL A 176 -23.83 -6.95 -2.08
N THR A 177 -23.63 -7.86 -3.01
CA THR A 177 -24.39 -9.11 -3.08
C THR A 177 -23.45 -10.30 -3.03
N SER A 178 -23.90 -11.39 -2.43
CA SER A 178 -23.19 -12.66 -2.42
C SER A 178 -23.99 -13.71 -3.19
N LYS A 179 -23.29 -14.54 -3.97
CA LYS A 179 -23.86 -15.70 -4.63
C LYS A 179 -23.04 -16.91 -4.24
N SER A 180 -23.66 -17.89 -3.62
CA SER A 180 -23.04 -19.18 -3.34
C SER A 180 -23.22 -20.15 -4.50
N SER A 181 -22.21 -20.98 -4.73
CA SER A 181 -22.23 -22.11 -5.63
C SER A 181 -21.44 -23.26 -5.02
N THR A 182 -21.87 -24.48 -5.27
CA THR A 182 -21.08 -25.66 -4.90
C THR A 182 -20.11 -25.94 -6.02
N LEU A 183 -18.82 -25.96 -5.69
CA LEU A 183 -17.74 -26.35 -6.61
C LEU A 183 -17.17 -27.68 -6.15
N SER A 184 -16.83 -28.54 -7.09
CA SER A 184 -16.25 -29.85 -6.81
C SER A 184 -14.76 -29.83 -7.19
N THR A 185 -13.89 -30.34 -6.33
CA THR A 185 -12.46 -30.44 -6.57
C THR A 185 -12.01 -31.89 -6.38
N ILE A 186 -11.21 -32.39 -7.30
CA ILE A 186 -10.58 -33.71 -7.18
C ILE A 186 -9.24 -33.52 -6.49
N THR A 187 -9.03 -34.27 -5.41
CA THR A 187 -7.74 -34.28 -4.68
C THR A 187 -7.09 -35.64 -4.79
N THR A 188 -5.80 -35.68 -5.10
CA THR A 188 -4.98 -36.90 -5.16
C THR A 188 -3.78 -36.78 -4.23
N GLY A 189 -3.26 -37.89 -3.74
CA GLY A 189 -2.18 -37.93 -2.76
C GLY A 189 -2.69 -38.49 -1.41
N PRO A 190 -1.95 -38.27 -0.29
CA PRO A 190 -0.78 -37.41 -0.17
C PRO A 190 0.49 -37.97 -0.84
N TYR A 191 1.37 -37.08 -1.26
CA TYR A 191 2.71 -37.37 -1.79
C TYR A 191 3.78 -37.09 -0.73
N ALA A 192 4.99 -37.63 -0.89
CA ALA A 192 6.06 -37.43 0.08
C ALA A 192 6.69 -36.00 0.02
N SER A 193 6.58 -35.34 -1.12
CA SER A 193 7.12 -33.97 -1.32
C SER A 193 6.34 -33.19 -2.36
N ALA A 194 6.56 -31.86 -2.36
CA ALA A 194 6.04 -30.97 -3.40
C ALA A 194 6.56 -31.36 -4.81
N ALA A 195 7.80 -31.86 -4.90
CA ALA A 195 8.38 -32.32 -6.16
C ALA A 195 7.64 -33.54 -6.71
N GLU A 196 7.28 -34.51 -5.86
CA GLU A 196 6.49 -35.67 -6.25
C GLU A 196 5.05 -35.29 -6.64
N ALA A 197 4.41 -34.37 -5.90
CA ALA A 197 3.09 -33.84 -6.25
C ALA A 197 3.13 -33.17 -7.63
N LYS A 198 4.15 -32.38 -7.91
CA LYS A 198 4.38 -31.76 -9.22
C LYS A 198 4.54 -32.81 -10.34
N GLN A 199 5.35 -33.84 -10.10
CA GLN A 199 5.53 -34.93 -11.07
C GLN A 199 4.22 -35.71 -11.29
N ALA A 200 3.44 -35.93 -10.22
CA ALA A 200 2.13 -36.56 -10.33
C ALA A 200 1.18 -35.74 -11.21
N LEU A 201 1.12 -34.40 -11.00
CA LEU A 201 0.33 -33.52 -11.86
C LEU A 201 0.78 -33.59 -13.33
N GLN A 202 2.08 -33.64 -13.58
CA GLN A 202 2.63 -33.79 -14.94
C GLN A 202 2.21 -35.11 -15.58
N ARG A 203 2.28 -36.24 -14.83
CA ARG A 203 1.85 -37.56 -15.30
C ARG A 203 0.36 -37.64 -15.62
N MET A 204 -0.46 -36.84 -14.93
CA MET A 204 -1.89 -36.69 -15.21
C MET A 204 -2.18 -35.75 -16.40
N GLY A 205 -1.17 -35.35 -17.18
CA GLY A 205 -1.32 -34.52 -18.36
C GLY A 205 -1.38 -33.01 -18.09
N SER A 206 -1.00 -32.57 -16.88
CA SER A 206 -1.01 -31.16 -16.48
C SER A 206 -2.30 -30.44 -16.86
N PRO A 207 -3.46 -30.90 -16.38
CA PRO A 207 -4.74 -30.26 -16.72
C PRO A 207 -4.67 -28.75 -16.39
N LEU A 208 -5.30 -27.91 -17.22
CA LEU A 208 -5.26 -26.45 -17.10
C LEU A 208 -5.73 -25.93 -15.73
N ASN A 209 -6.63 -26.68 -15.08
CA ASN A 209 -7.14 -26.41 -13.75
C ASN A 209 -6.47 -27.25 -12.65
N GLY A 210 -5.29 -27.80 -12.93
CA GLY A 210 -4.50 -28.59 -11.97
C GLY A 210 -3.52 -27.73 -11.19
N SER A 211 -3.41 -27.97 -9.89
CA SER A 211 -2.44 -27.34 -9.00
C SER A 211 -1.91 -28.36 -7.98
N TYR A 212 -0.84 -28.00 -7.26
CA TYR A 212 -0.30 -28.84 -6.18
C TYR A 212 0.13 -27.96 -5.00
N THR A 213 0.09 -28.55 -3.79
CA THR A 213 0.51 -27.84 -2.57
C THR A 213 2.02 -27.82 -2.44
N GLN A 214 2.55 -26.67 -1.96
CA GLN A 214 3.99 -26.46 -1.69
C GLN A 214 4.38 -26.85 -0.25
N THR A 215 3.38 -27.05 0.63
CA THR A 215 3.53 -27.43 2.04
C THR A 215 2.75 -28.69 2.33
N ALA A 216 3.13 -29.44 3.34
CA ALA A 216 2.42 -30.65 3.75
C ALA A 216 0.99 -30.33 4.25
N PRO A 217 0.00 -31.15 3.93
CA PRO A 217 0.09 -32.36 3.12
C PRO A 217 0.28 -32.03 1.64
N PHE A 218 1.25 -32.72 0.99
CA PHE A 218 1.52 -32.51 -0.43
C PHE A 218 0.47 -33.28 -1.25
N VAL A 219 -0.43 -32.53 -1.89
CA VAL A 219 -1.52 -33.06 -2.69
C VAL A 219 -1.61 -32.36 -4.03
N VAL A 220 -2.27 -33.01 -5.00
CA VAL A 220 -2.66 -32.38 -6.26
C VAL A 220 -4.16 -32.12 -6.23
N HIS A 221 -4.56 -30.92 -6.62
CA HIS A 221 -5.93 -30.52 -6.81
C HIS A 221 -6.20 -30.36 -8.30
N ILE A 222 -7.31 -30.90 -8.78
CA ILE A 222 -7.81 -30.70 -10.14
C ILE A 222 -9.22 -30.15 -10.03
N GLY A 223 -9.44 -28.97 -10.54
CA GLY A 223 -10.65 -28.23 -10.39
C GLY A 223 -10.39 -26.74 -10.15
N PRO A 224 -11.41 -25.96 -9.78
CA PRO A 224 -12.76 -26.41 -9.46
C PRO A 224 -13.60 -26.76 -10.69
N TYR A 225 -14.54 -27.69 -10.50
CA TYR A 225 -15.62 -28.02 -11.45
C TYR A 225 -16.90 -27.32 -11.02
N ALA A 226 -17.62 -26.79 -11.98
CA ALA A 226 -18.88 -26.08 -11.72
C ALA A 226 -20.01 -27.00 -11.24
N ASP A 227 -19.89 -28.30 -11.49
CA ASP A 227 -20.85 -29.31 -11.06
C ASP A 227 -20.13 -30.61 -10.66
N ARG A 228 -20.81 -31.40 -9.81
CA ARG A 228 -20.31 -32.67 -9.30
C ARG A 228 -20.16 -33.71 -10.40
N ALA A 229 -21.06 -33.74 -11.38
CA ALA A 229 -21.03 -34.74 -12.44
C ALA A 229 -19.77 -34.60 -13.32
N GLY A 230 -19.34 -33.38 -13.61
CA GLY A 230 -18.06 -33.08 -14.30
C GLY A 230 -16.85 -33.58 -13.52
N ALA A 231 -16.82 -33.33 -12.21
CA ALA A 231 -15.77 -33.80 -11.33
C ALA A 231 -15.74 -35.33 -11.25
N ASP A 232 -16.90 -36.00 -11.08
CA ASP A 232 -16.99 -37.44 -11.00
C ASP A 232 -16.54 -38.13 -12.30
N LYS A 233 -16.89 -37.56 -13.46
CA LYS A 233 -16.40 -38.03 -14.76
C LYS A 233 -14.90 -37.94 -14.89
N ALA A 234 -14.31 -36.84 -14.47
CA ALA A 234 -12.85 -36.63 -14.49
C ALA A 234 -12.15 -37.57 -13.47
N SER A 235 -12.71 -37.71 -12.26
CA SER A 235 -12.25 -38.62 -11.21
C SER A 235 -12.22 -40.07 -11.70
N ALA A 236 -13.30 -40.54 -12.36
CA ALA A 236 -13.35 -41.88 -12.95
C ALA A 236 -12.26 -42.06 -14.02
N GLY A 237 -11.94 -41.03 -14.79
CA GLY A 237 -10.80 -41.04 -15.73
C GLY A 237 -9.46 -41.25 -15.05
N LEU A 238 -9.20 -40.57 -13.94
CA LEU A 238 -8.01 -40.72 -13.13
C LEU A 238 -7.91 -42.08 -12.47
N THR A 239 -9.03 -42.61 -11.95
CA THR A 239 -9.10 -43.94 -11.37
C THR A 239 -8.72 -45.04 -12.38
N LYS A 240 -9.16 -44.90 -13.64
CA LYS A 240 -8.75 -45.80 -14.73
C LYS A 240 -7.25 -45.78 -15.03
N GLN A 241 -6.59 -44.67 -14.72
CA GLN A 241 -5.15 -44.51 -14.82
C GLN A 241 -4.40 -44.96 -13.56
N GLY A 242 -5.11 -45.58 -12.60
CA GLY A 242 -4.51 -46.04 -11.33
C GLY A 242 -4.26 -44.93 -10.31
N VAL A 243 -4.81 -43.74 -10.51
CA VAL A 243 -4.64 -42.61 -9.57
C VAL A 243 -5.73 -42.65 -8.51
N ILE A 244 -5.33 -42.83 -7.25
CA ILE A 244 -6.23 -42.72 -6.11
C ILE A 244 -6.60 -41.25 -5.92
N ASN A 245 -7.91 -40.99 -5.92
CA ASN A 245 -8.42 -39.62 -5.82
C ASN A 245 -9.74 -39.58 -5.05
N VAL A 246 -10.06 -38.40 -4.53
CA VAL A 246 -11.28 -38.08 -3.80
C VAL A 246 -11.91 -36.84 -4.39
N VAL A 247 -13.20 -36.83 -4.63
CA VAL A 247 -13.95 -35.63 -5.02
C VAL A 247 -14.60 -35.04 -3.79
N THR A 248 -14.25 -33.78 -3.51
CA THR A 248 -14.80 -33.00 -2.41
C THR A 248 -15.62 -31.83 -2.95
N ASP A 249 -16.74 -31.57 -2.32
CA ASP A 249 -17.58 -30.40 -2.62
C ASP A 249 -17.27 -29.30 -1.62
N GLU A 250 -17.05 -28.10 -2.12
CA GLU A 250 -16.80 -26.89 -1.32
C GLU A 250 -17.77 -25.80 -1.75
N GLN A 251 -18.33 -25.10 -0.76
CA GLN A 251 -19.13 -23.91 -1.02
C GLN A 251 -18.19 -22.76 -1.45
N SER A 252 -18.40 -22.27 -2.64
CA SER A 252 -17.72 -21.10 -3.17
C SER A 252 -18.66 -19.90 -3.15
N TYR A 253 -18.12 -18.73 -2.84
CA TYR A 253 -18.87 -17.49 -2.79
C TYR A 253 -18.26 -16.50 -3.78
N ALA A 254 -19.12 -15.95 -4.64
CA ALA A 254 -18.81 -14.81 -5.49
C ALA A 254 -19.49 -13.56 -4.91
N PHE A 255 -18.74 -12.49 -4.82
CA PHE A 255 -19.21 -11.20 -4.34
C PHE A 255 -19.26 -10.21 -5.50
N ALA A 256 -20.38 -9.52 -5.61
CA ALA A 256 -20.58 -8.48 -6.62
C ALA A 256 -21.05 -7.19 -5.95
N ARG A 257 -20.71 -6.08 -6.54
CA ARG A 257 -21.08 -4.75 -6.05
C ARG A 257 -21.82 -3.97 -7.14
N SER A 258 -22.72 -3.11 -6.71
CA SER A 258 -23.48 -2.21 -7.58
C SER A 258 -23.73 -0.87 -6.89
N GLY A 259 -23.96 0.16 -7.67
CA GLY A 259 -24.14 1.52 -7.19
C GLY A 259 -22.86 2.38 -7.25
N PRO A 260 -22.96 3.66 -6.83
CA PRO A 260 -21.81 4.57 -6.80
C PRO A 260 -20.76 4.08 -5.79
N LEU A 261 -19.50 4.43 -6.02
CA LEU A 261 -18.47 4.22 -5.02
C LEU A 261 -18.84 4.97 -3.73
N PRO A 262 -18.73 4.33 -2.56
CA PRO A 262 -18.78 5.03 -1.28
C PRO A 262 -17.72 6.13 -1.27
N ASP A 263 -17.97 7.20 -0.51
CA ASP A 263 -16.99 8.29 -0.38
C ASP A 263 -15.65 7.74 0.09
N ALA A 264 -14.57 8.22 -0.52
CA ALA A 264 -13.22 7.72 -0.39
C ALA A 264 -12.64 7.81 1.03
N GLU A 265 -13.30 8.53 1.94
CA GLU A 265 -12.88 8.70 3.33
C GLU A 265 -12.85 7.40 4.14
N LEU A 266 -13.62 6.37 3.73
CA LEU A 266 -13.74 5.12 4.47
C LEU A 266 -12.93 3.97 3.89
N TRP A 267 -12.72 3.97 2.58
CA TRP A 267 -11.95 2.93 1.88
C TRP A 267 -11.49 3.42 0.51
N ARG A 268 -10.19 3.34 0.27
CA ARG A 268 -9.66 3.54 -1.08
C ARG A 268 -9.15 2.21 -1.62
N GLU A 269 -9.80 1.75 -2.69
CA GLU A 269 -9.40 0.51 -3.36
C GLU A 269 -8.11 0.69 -4.16
N PRO A 270 -7.28 -0.36 -4.20
CA PRO A 270 -6.22 -0.43 -5.18
C PRO A 270 -6.79 -0.33 -6.60
N SER A 271 -6.22 0.52 -7.42
CA SER A 271 -6.56 0.58 -8.84
C SER A 271 -6.06 -0.66 -9.58
N ARG A 272 -5.01 -1.29 -9.06
CA ARG A 272 -4.39 -2.48 -9.65
C ARG A 272 -3.64 -3.28 -8.59
N VAL A 273 -3.75 -4.61 -8.65
CA VAL A 273 -2.96 -5.55 -7.85
C VAL A 273 -2.27 -6.51 -8.81
N LEU A 274 -0.97 -6.64 -8.69
CA LEU A 274 -0.14 -7.50 -9.54
C LEU A 274 0.51 -8.57 -8.66
N GLU A 275 0.37 -9.82 -9.04
CA GLU A 275 1.16 -10.89 -8.44
C GLU A 275 2.59 -10.79 -8.94
N VAL A 276 3.53 -10.66 -8.01
CA VAL A 276 4.95 -10.54 -8.31
C VAL A 276 5.71 -11.74 -7.75
N ARG A 277 6.95 -11.88 -8.18
CA ARG A 277 7.81 -12.95 -7.68
C ARG A 277 7.93 -12.86 -6.16
N ALA A 278 7.81 -14.00 -5.46
CA ALA A 278 8.15 -14.09 -4.04
C ALA A 278 9.58 -13.57 -3.84
N THR A 279 9.84 -12.79 -2.81
CA THR A 279 11.09 -12.06 -2.59
C THR A 279 11.20 -10.70 -3.28
N SER A 280 10.13 -10.21 -3.93
CA SER A 280 10.13 -8.85 -4.49
C SER A 280 10.27 -7.79 -3.39
N ARG A 281 11.21 -6.86 -3.58
CA ARG A 281 11.57 -5.83 -2.58
C ARG A 281 11.52 -4.42 -3.13
N LYS A 282 11.45 -4.26 -4.43
CA LYS A 282 11.50 -2.96 -5.10
C LYS A 282 10.41 -2.81 -6.13
N ILE A 283 9.92 -1.59 -6.26
CA ILE A 283 8.94 -1.21 -7.28
C ILE A 283 9.34 0.11 -7.92
N GLY A 284 9.20 0.19 -9.23
CA GLY A 284 9.34 1.41 -10.03
C GLY A 284 8.12 1.61 -10.90
N LEU A 285 7.75 2.87 -11.13
CA LEU A 285 6.62 3.27 -11.96
C LEU A 285 7.10 4.14 -13.12
N SER A 286 6.42 4.03 -14.26
CA SER A 286 6.51 5.05 -15.32
C SER A 286 5.98 6.40 -14.81
N SER A 287 6.28 7.49 -15.54
CA SER A 287 5.92 8.84 -15.12
C SER A 287 4.44 9.04 -14.89
N ASP A 288 3.58 8.30 -15.60
CA ASP A 288 2.12 8.27 -15.44
C ASP A 288 1.62 7.08 -14.59
N GLY A 289 2.51 6.24 -14.06
CA GLY A 289 2.18 5.05 -13.30
C GLY A 289 1.56 3.90 -14.10
N SER A 290 1.50 3.99 -15.42
CA SER A 290 0.87 2.97 -16.26
C SER A 290 1.70 1.69 -16.35
N TRP A 291 3.02 1.79 -16.48
CA TRP A 291 3.96 0.68 -16.46
C TRP A 291 4.55 0.48 -15.08
N VAL A 292 4.78 -0.78 -14.73
CA VAL A 292 5.32 -1.17 -13.42
C VAL A 292 6.50 -2.10 -13.62
N VAL A 293 7.59 -1.82 -12.93
CA VAL A 293 8.72 -2.75 -12.82
C VAL A 293 8.89 -3.15 -11.36
N THR A 294 9.13 -4.42 -11.11
CA THR A 294 9.42 -4.92 -9.76
C THR A 294 10.73 -5.66 -9.75
N GLY A 295 11.44 -5.59 -8.63
CA GLY A 295 12.71 -6.26 -8.44
C GLY A 295 12.72 -7.12 -7.18
N SER A 296 13.39 -8.27 -7.26
CA SER A 296 13.49 -9.24 -6.20
C SER A 296 14.92 -9.41 -5.68
N ASP A 297 15.05 -9.88 -4.43
CA ASP A 297 16.35 -10.12 -3.78
C ASP A 297 17.21 -11.17 -4.51
N ASP A 298 16.60 -12.03 -5.31
CA ASP A 298 17.29 -13.03 -6.14
C ASP A 298 17.72 -12.50 -7.53
N GLY A 299 17.64 -11.17 -7.72
CA GLY A 299 18.16 -10.49 -8.90
C GLY A 299 17.23 -10.49 -10.12
N TYR A 300 15.96 -10.81 -9.95
CA TYR A 300 14.99 -10.72 -11.05
C TYR A 300 14.22 -9.40 -11.02
N ALA A 301 14.04 -8.81 -12.19
CA ALA A 301 13.11 -7.72 -12.41
C ALA A 301 11.94 -8.22 -13.29
N ALA A 302 10.75 -7.73 -13.10
CA ALA A 302 9.57 -8.06 -13.90
C ALA A 302 8.90 -6.79 -14.39
N LEU A 303 8.53 -6.74 -15.66
CA LEU A 303 7.86 -5.60 -16.30
C LEU A 303 6.40 -5.93 -16.57
N PHE A 304 5.51 -5.08 -16.09
CA PHE A 304 4.06 -5.20 -16.27
C PHE A 304 3.54 -4.03 -17.10
N ASN A 305 2.70 -4.34 -18.06
CA ASN A 305 2.05 -3.35 -18.94
C ASN A 305 0.87 -2.64 -18.22
N PRO A 306 0.24 -1.62 -18.86
CA PRO A 306 -0.89 -0.90 -18.27
C PRO A 306 -2.09 -1.79 -17.90
N LYS A 307 -2.24 -2.95 -18.53
CA LYS A 307 -3.31 -3.93 -18.21
C LYS A 307 -2.95 -4.84 -17.05
N GLY A 308 -1.74 -4.72 -16.48
CA GLY A 308 -1.26 -5.60 -15.42
C GLY A 308 -0.74 -6.95 -15.92
N THR A 309 -0.56 -7.11 -17.24
CA THR A 309 0.00 -8.33 -17.81
C THR A 309 1.52 -8.28 -17.75
N LEU A 310 2.15 -9.35 -17.29
CA LEU A 310 3.59 -9.53 -17.33
C LEU A 310 4.04 -9.59 -18.79
N THR A 311 4.85 -8.62 -19.25
CA THR A 311 5.30 -8.52 -20.63
C THR A 311 6.67 -9.13 -20.85
N ALA A 312 7.51 -9.11 -19.82
CA ALA A 312 8.82 -9.71 -19.88
C ALA A 312 9.23 -10.30 -18.55
N LEU A 313 9.71 -11.54 -18.58
CA LEU A 313 10.52 -12.14 -17.53
C LEU A 313 11.97 -11.83 -17.86
N PRO A 314 12.59 -10.92 -17.14
CA PRO A 314 13.96 -10.58 -17.42
C PRO A 314 14.92 -11.67 -17.00
N GLN A 315 16.08 -11.57 -17.59
CA GLN A 315 17.24 -12.34 -17.22
C GLN A 315 17.57 -12.11 -15.74
N SER A 316 18.07 -13.15 -15.08
CA SER A 316 18.66 -13.05 -13.76
C SER A 316 19.87 -12.11 -13.82
N TYR A 317 19.86 -11.06 -13.06
CA TYR A 317 21.02 -10.20 -12.84
C TYR A 317 21.81 -10.79 -11.66
N ALA A 318 22.65 -11.76 -11.92
CA ALA A 318 23.41 -12.46 -10.90
C ALA A 318 24.22 -11.48 -10.02
N GLY A 319 24.09 -11.61 -8.71
CA GLY A 319 24.82 -10.81 -7.73
C GLY A 319 24.14 -9.51 -7.30
N MET A 320 22.87 -9.28 -7.63
CA MET A 320 22.12 -8.11 -7.21
C MET A 320 21.34 -8.36 -5.93
N SER A 321 21.77 -7.77 -4.83
CA SER A 321 21.01 -7.79 -3.57
C SER A 321 19.97 -6.67 -3.47
N VAL A 322 20.14 -5.57 -4.23
CA VAL A 322 19.22 -4.42 -4.23
C VAL A 322 19.10 -3.86 -5.64
N LEU A 323 17.88 -3.84 -6.17
CA LEU A 323 17.59 -3.22 -7.45
C LEU A 323 17.16 -1.78 -7.27
N GLN A 324 17.70 -0.90 -8.08
CA GLN A 324 17.27 0.49 -8.21
C GLN A 324 16.61 0.66 -9.58
N PHE A 325 15.59 1.51 -9.65
CA PHE A 325 14.84 1.74 -10.88
C PHE A 325 14.75 3.22 -11.20
N SER A 326 14.76 3.50 -12.49
CA SER A 326 14.28 4.77 -13.02
C SER A 326 13.66 4.54 -14.39
N VAL A 327 12.77 5.43 -14.83
CA VAL A 327 11.98 5.29 -16.05
C VAL A 327 12.05 6.58 -16.83
N ASP A 328 12.25 6.50 -18.15
CA ASP A 328 12.16 7.69 -18.99
C ASP A 328 10.71 8.21 -19.09
N GLY A 329 10.57 9.51 -19.37
CA GLY A 329 9.27 10.17 -19.43
C GLY A 329 8.38 9.72 -20.58
N ASN A 330 8.94 9.04 -21.58
CA ASN A 330 8.22 8.53 -22.74
C ASN A 330 7.87 7.05 -22.63
N HIS A 331 8.15 6.42 -21.49
CA HIS A 331 7.90 4.99 -21.23
C HIS A 331 8.65 4.02 -22.15
N GLN A 332 9.75 4.46 -22.74
CA GLN A 332 10.50 3.64 -23.69
C GLN A 332 11.62 2.83 -23.04
N THR A 333 12.10 3.28 -21.88
CA THR A 333 13.27 2.69 -21.22
C THR A 333 13.13 2.68 -19.71
N PHE A 334 13.42 1.52 -19.09
CA PHE A 334 13.68 1.39 -17.67
C PHE A 334 15.17 1.16 -17.44
N ALA A 335 15.74 1.79 -16.43
CA ALA A 335 17.05 1.45 -15.91
C ALA A 335 16.90 0.60 -14.64
N VAL A 336 17.59 -0.54 -14.62
CA VAL A 336 17.56 -1.52 -13.52
C VAL A 336 19.00 -1.77 -13.09
N GLY A 337 19.30 -1.68 -11.81
CA GLY A 337 20.69 -1.73 -11.41
C GLY A 337 21.01 -2.44 -10.10
N GLY A 338 22.19 -3.02 -10.09
CA GLY A 338 22.98 -3.51 -8.99
C GLY A 338 24.45 -3.17 -9.28
N GLN A 339 25.34 -4.16 -9.43
CA GLN A 339 26.71 -3.92 -9.91
C GLN A 339 26.76 -3.50 -11.38
N VAL A 340 25.76 -3.91 -12.15
CA VAL A 340 25.56 -3.46 -13.52
C VAL A 340 24.20 -2.79 -13.60
N VAL A 341 24.15 -1.57 -14.09
CA VAL A 341 22.90 -0.91 -14.44
C VAL A 341 22.58 -1.23 -15.89
N THR A 342 21.48 -1.93 -16.11
CA THR A 342 21.01 -2.35 -17.43
C THR A 342 19.81 -1.52 -17.83
N PHE A 343 19.69 -1.25 -19.13
CA PHE A 343 18.58 -0.51 -19.73
C PHE A 343 17.66 -1.49 -20.46
N LEU A 344 16.38 -1.41 -20.16
CA LEU A 344 15.36 -2.30 -20.71
C LEU A 344 14.39 -1.52 -21.57
N ALA A 345 14.21 -1.97 -22.80
CA ALA A 345 13.21 -1.41 -23.70
C ALA A 345 11.78 -1.73 -23.24
N VAL A 346 10.89 -0.76 -23.32
CA VAL A 346 9.45 -0.96 -23.14
C VAL A 346 8.81 -1.04 -24.55
N PRO A 347 7.93 -2.00 -24.82
CA PRO A 347 7.33 -3.00 -23.92
C PRO A 347 8.07 -4.34 -23.86
N THR A 348 9.17 -4.52 -24.57
CA THR A 348 9.75 -5.85 -24.82
C THR A 348 10.57 -6.41 -23.67
N GLY A 349 11.08 -5.55 -22.76
CA GLY A 349 12.01 -5.95 -21.72
C GLY A 349 13.40 -6.35 -22.23
N GLN A 350 13.70 -6.12 -23.51
CA GLN A 350 15.01 -6.42 -24.08
C GLN A 350 16.06 -5.40 -23.64
N ASN A 351 17.30 -5.85 -23.50
CA ASN A 351 18.41 -4.97 -23.16
C ASN A 351 18.67 -3.96 -24.30
N ILE A 352 18.92 -2.70 -23.89
CA ILE A 352 19.35 -1.63 -24.78
C ILE A 352 20.84 -1.34 -24.50
N GLY A 353 21.68 -1.56 -25.49
CA GLY A 353 23.11 -1.28 -25.40
C GLY A 353 23.85 -2.02 -24.28
N ASP A 354 25.09 -1.62 -24.04
CA ASP A 354 25.92 -2.13 -22.96
C ASP A 354 25.59 -1.41 -21.65
N GLY A 355 25.26 -2.14 -20.61
CA GLY A 355 24.96 -1.55 -19.30
C GLY A 355 26.11 -0.70 -18.71
N MET A 356 25.85 0.10 -17.69
CA MET A 356 26.89 0.75 -16.87
C MET A 356 27.43 -0.26 -15.86
N ARG A 357 28.76 -0.44 -15.83
CA ARG A 357 29.43 -1.32 -14.88
C ARG A 357 30.07 -0.50 -13.77
N PHE A 358 29.86 -0.89 -12.53
CA PHE A 358 30.44 -0.29 -11.34
C PHE A 358 31.28 -1.30 -10.57
N THR A 359 32.27 -0.81 -9.83
CA THR A 359 33.07 -1.65 -8.93
C THR A 359 32.30 -2.06 -7.69
N GLY A 360 31.30 -1.27 -7.26
CA GLY A 360 30.35 -1.55 -6.19
C GLY A 360 28.90 -1.60 -6.70
N ALA A 361 27.97 -1.82 -5.79
CA ALA A 361 26.55 -1.82 -6.14
C ALA A 361 26.01 -0.40 -6.37
N ALA A 362 25.15 -0.23 -7.35
CA ALA A 362 24.39 1.01 -7.53
C ALA A 362 23.51 1.26 -6.29
N THR A 363 23.64 2.42 -5.70
CA THR A 363 22.85 2.82 -4.52
C THR A 363 21.62 3.62 -4.89
N GLN A 364 21.69 4.30 -6.03
CA GLN A 364 20.58 5.12 -6.54
C GLN A 364 20.70 5.24 -8.06
N ILE A 365 19.55 5.22 -8.73
CA ILE A 365 19.42 5.53 -10.16
C ILE A 365 18.34 6.58 -10.29
N LEU A 366 18.55 7.60 -11.10
CA LEU A 366 17.55 8.60 -11.43
C LEU A 366 17.55 8.88 -12.93
N PHE A 367 16.41 9.34 -13.43
CA PHE A 367 16.24 9.83 -14.80
C PHE A 367 16.14 11.35 -14.79
N VAL A 368 16.91 12.00 -15.67
CA VAL A 368 16.93 13.44 -15.87
C VAL A 368 16.17 13.77 -17.16
N PRO A 369 14.92 14.23 -17.08
CA PRO A 369 14.04 14.30 -18.25
C PRO A 369 14.46 15.29 -19.33
N SER A 370 14.96 16.46 -18.91
CA SER A 370 15.36 17.53 -19.84
C SER A 370 16.50 17.11 -20.79
N THR A 371 17.34 16.19 -20.33
CA THR A 371 18.48 15.67 -21.10
C THR A 371 18.27 14.23 -21.57
N ARG A 372 17.18 13.58 -21.13
CA ARG A 372 16.87 12.15 -21.37
C ARG A 372 18.02 11.22 -20.97
N VAL A 373 18.56 11.46 -19.78
CA VAL A 373 19.74 10.76 -19.29
C VAL A 373 19.42 10.02 -18.01
N PHE A 374 19.91 8.80 -17.89
CA PHE A 374 19.96 8.06 -16.63
C PHE A 374 21.29 8.30 -15.94
N ILE A 375 21.24 8.64 -14.66
CA ILE A 375 22.40 8.79 -13.79
C ILE A 375 22.33 7.73 -12.69
N ALA A 376 23.44 7.07 -12.45
CA ALA A 376 23.56 6.11 -11.36
C ALA A 376 24.76 6.45 -10.47
N ALA A 377 24.56 6.31 -9.16
CA ALA A 377 25.61 6.38 -8.16
C ALA A 377 25.86 4.99 -7.56
N SER A 378 27.12 4.68 -7.29
CA SER A 378 27.52 3.40 -6.70
C SER A 378 28.32 3.56 -5.42
N THR A 379 28.35 2.52 -4.58
CA THR A 379 29.32 2.40 -3.51
C THR A 379 30.70 2.13 -4.07
N GLY A 380 31.75 2.44 -3.28
CA GLY A 380 33.09 1.91 -3.52
C GLY A 380 33.13 0.38 -3.29
N SER A 381 34.06 -0.29 -3.96
CA SER A 381 34.32 -1.71 -3.75
C SER A 381 35.15 -1.93 -2.48
N THR A 382 34.72 -2.83 -1.60
CA THR A 382 35.49 -3.28 -0.41
C THR A 382 36.23 -4.59 -0.66
N GLY A 383 36.41 -4.98 -1.93
CA GLY A 383 37.00 -6.29 -2.29
C GLY A 383 38.47 -6.43 -1.89
N LEU A 384 38.91 -7.68 -1.71
CA LEU A 384 40.25 -8.11 -1.24
C LEU A 384 41.44 -7.64 -2.10
N ALA A 385 41.23 -6.96 -3.21
CA ALA A 385 42.29 -6.51 -4.14
C ALA A 385 42.37 -4.97 -4.29
N GLY A 386 42.07 -4.23 -3.23
CA GLY A 386 42.12 -2.75 -3.24
C GLY A 386 40.77 -2.16 -3.65
N GLY A 387 40.05 -1.67 -2.64
CA GLY A 387 38.75 -1.03 -2.87
C GLY A 387 38.87 0.15 -3.85
N GLY A 388 38.02 0.15 -4.87
CA GLY A 388 37.87 1.27 -5.79
C GLY A 388 36.94 2.35 -5.22
N PRO A 389 37.06 3.61 -5.67
CA PRO A 389 36.15 4.68 -5.29
C PRO A 389 34.71 4.36 -5.75
N GLY A 390 33.74 4.97 -5.08
CA GLY A 390 32.39 5.05 -5.64
C GLY A 390 32.40 5.79 -6.97
N LEU A 391 31.48 5.51 -7.86
CA LEU A 391 31.41 6.10 -9.18
C LEU A 391 30.03 6.72 -9.42
N ILE A 392 30.00 7.82 -10.16
CA ILE A 392 28.80 8.35 -10.79
C ILE A 392 28.95 8.22 -12.29
N GLY A 393 28.03 7.52 -12.91
CA GLY A 393 27.99 7.34 -14.36
C GLY A 393 26.66 7.76 -14.93
N GLY A 394 26.66 8.07 -16.23
CA GLY A 394 25.46 8.46 -16.97
C GLY A 394 25.39 7.80 -18.33
N ARG A 395 24.15 7.54 -18.77
CA ARG A 395 23.82 7.09 -20.14
C ARG A 395 22.57 7.76 -20.65
N THR A 396 22.50 7.93 -21.96
CA THR A 396 21.25 8.34 -22.61
C THR A 396 20.17 7.27 -22.44
N ALA A 397 18.91 7.63 -22.66
CA ALA A 397 17.81 6.65 -22.66
C ALA A 397 17.97 5.58 -23.77
N ASP A 398 18.78 5.87 -24.79
CA ASP A 398 19.10 4.94 -25.89
C ASP A 398 20.32 4.05 -25.58
N GLY A 399 20.91 4.21 -24.37
CA GLY A 399 22.00 3.38 -23.88
C GLY A 399 23.42 3.89 -24.16
N ASP A 400 23.59 5.04 -24.82
CA ASP A 400 24.90 5.60 -25.16
C ASP A 400 25.60 6.19 -23.92
N PRO A 401 26.91 5.97 -23.74
CA PRO A 401 27.66 6.52 -22.62
C PRO A 401 27.79 8.05 -22.73
N LEU A 402 27.75 8.72 -21.58
CA LEU A 402 27.92 10.18 -21.47
C LEU A 402 29.36 10.60 -21.10
N GLY A 403 30.32 9.76 -21.39
CA GLY A 403 31.72 9.92 -20.98
C GLY A 403 32.11 8.95 -19.87
N ASP A 404 33.32 9.14 -19.33
CA ASP A 404 33.83 8.32 -18.23
C ASP A 404 33.08 8.63 -16.93
N PRO A 405 32.83 7.60 -16.08
CA PRO A 405 32.23 7.82 -14.78
C PRO A 405 33.11 8.70 -13.88
N PHE A 406 32.48 9.63 -13.16
CA PHE A 406 33.18 10.46 -12.17
C PHE A 406 33.53 9.62 -10.93
N PRO A 407 34.80 9.59 -10.51
CA PRO A 407 35.18 9.01 -9.24
C PRO A 407 34.68 9.90 -8.09
N ILE A 408 34.03 9.29 -7.10
CA ILE A 408 33.61 9.94 -5.87
C ILE A 408 34.34 9.30 -4.69
N VAL A 409 34.96 10.14 -3.88
CA VAL A 409 35.57 9.70 -2.62
C VAL A 409 34.43 9.46 -1.63
N THR A 410 33.85 8.27 -1.65
CA THR A 410 32.85 7.92 -0.66
C THR A 410 33.26 6.71 0.14
N PRO A 411 33.12 6.78 1.46
CA PRO A 411 33.08 5.61 2.32
C PRO A 411 31.81 4.79 2.03
N ALA A 412 31.68 3.66 2.69
CA ALA A 412 30.68 2.62 2.50
C ALA A 412 29.18 3.02 2.37
N ALA A 413 28.82 4.26 2.66
CA ALA A 413 27.43 4.74 2.61
C ALA A 413 26.90 5.11 1.21
N GLY A 414 27.80 5.24 0.20
CA GLY A 414 27.45 5.67 -1.15
C GLY A 414 27.09 7.15 -1.28
N ALA A 415 27.09 7.67 -2.51
CA ALA A 415 26.62 9.02 -2.81
C ALA A 415 25.10 9.10 -2.81
N ARG A 416 24.59 10.30 -2.57
CA ARG A 416 23.19 10.67 -2.77
C ARG A 416 23.08 11.54 -4.00
N ILE A 417 22.16 11.23 -4.91
CA ILE A 417 21.95 12.00 -6.13
C ILE A 417 20.54 12.54 -6.19
N ALA A 418 20.40 13.77 -6.66
CA ALA A 418 19.13 14.41 -6.95
C ALA A 418 19.28 15.26 -8.23
N ALA A 419 18.18 15.47 -8.96
CA ALA A 419 18.24 16.25 -10.20
C ALA A 419 17.12 17.29 -10.25
N SER A 420 17.45 18.44 -10.87
CA SER A 420 16.49 19.46 -11.24
C SER A 420 15.83 19.17 -12.59
N ASP A 421 14.71 19.81 -12.87
CA ASP A 421 14.07 19.76 -14.18
C ASP A 421 14.92 20.46 -15.28
N ALA A 422 15.84 21.34 -14.91
CA ALA A 422 16.78 21.98 -15.83
C ALA A 422 17.92 21.05 -16.30
N GLY A 423 18.08 19.91 -15.64
CA GLY A 423 19.10 18.91 -15.99
C GLY A 423 20.36 18.96 -15.17
N ASP A 424 20.40 19.80 -14.12
CA ASP A 424 21.51 19.81 -13.18
C ASP A 424 21.39 18.63 -12.22
N VAL A 425 22.46 17.87 -12.05
CA VAL A 425 22.54 16.73 -11.14
C VAL A 425 23.38 17.10 -9.94
N TYR A 426 22.79 16.97 -8.77
CA TYR A 426 23.42 17.25 -7.48
C TYR A 426 23.87 15.96 -6.83
N VAL A 427 25.07 15.97 -6.31
CA VAL A 427 25.73 14.81 -5.71
C VAL A 427 26.11 15.16 -4.29
N GLY A 428 25.62 14.40 -3.33
CA GLY A 428 26.01 14.54 -1.92
C GLY A 428 26.96 13.41 -1.53
N THR A 429 28.13 13.77 -1.02
CA THR A 429 29.16 12.84 -0.54
C THR A 429 29.62 13.23 0.85
N THR A 430 29.96 12.27 1.71
CA THR A 430 30.48 12.55 3.04
C THR A 430 32.00 12.46 3.04
N SER A 431 32.66 13.53 3.39
CA SER A 431 34.11 13.62 3.48
C SER A 431 34.54 14.42 4.71
N GLY A 432 35.48 13.91 5.52
CA GLY A 432 36.03 14.63 6.65
C GLY A 432 35.04 15.11 7.71
N GLY A 433 33.91 14.38 7.90
CA GLY A 433 32.85 14.76 8.86
C GLY A 433 31.92 15.87 8.35
N ALA A 434 31.93 16.15 7.07
CA ALA A 434 31.02 17.07 6.40
C ALA A 434 30.35 16.37 5.20
N PHE A 435 29.18 16.84 4.84
CA PHE A 435 28.42 16.43 3.66
C PHE A 435 28.63 17.47 2.56
N ASP A 436 29.46 17.13 1.60
CA ASP A 436 29.75 17.97 0.45
C ASP A 436 28.68 17.76 -0.62
N ILE A 437 28.11 18.86 -1.11
CA ILE A 437 27.10 18.86 -2.17
C ILE A 437 27.75 19.50 -3.39
N GLU A 438 27.80 18.73 -4.46
CA GLU A 438 28.43 19.12 -5.72
C GLU A 438 27.38 19.04 -6.84
N VAL A 439 27.62 19.74 -7.94
CA VAL A 439 26.71 19.77 -9.10
C VAL A 439 27.49 19.55 -10.38
N PHE A 440 26.85 18.89 -11.33
CA PHE A 440 27.32 18.80 -12.71
C PHE A 440 26.13 18.70 -13.66
N ARG A 441 26.37 19.05 -14.93
CA ARG A 441 25.41 18.89 -16.00
C ARG A 441 25.86 17.75 -16.93
N PRO A 442 25.11 16.64 -16.99
CA PRO A 442 25.47 15.49 -17.80
C PRO A 442 25.73 15.85 -19.27
N GLY A 443 26.83 15.35 -19.83
CA GLY A 443 27.23 15.59 -21.21
C GLY A 443 27.78 17.00 -21.50
N ARG A 444 27.94 17.85 -20.46
CA ARG A 444 28.53 19.19 -20.60
C ARG A 444 29.72 19.42 -19.67
N ASP A 445 29.58 19.02 -18.42
CA ASP A 445 30.63 19.25 -17.43
C ASP A 445 31.52 18.00 -17.31
N SER A 446 32.82 18.21 -17.24
CA SER A 446 33.84 17.18 -17.02
C SER A 446 34.24 17.04 -15.57
N GLU A 447 33.76 17.94 -14.69
CA GLU A 447 34.11 17.98 -13.28
C GLU A 447 32.90 18.30 -12.42
N LEU A 448 32.89 17.80 -11.17
CA LEU A 448 31.95 18.17 -10.15
C LEU A 448 32.30 19.54 -9.57
N LYS A 449 31.33 20.44 -9.42
CA LYS A 449 31.48 21.77 -8.84
C LYS A 449 30.85 21.81 -7.46
N THR A 450 31.63 22.15 -6.43
CA THR A 450 31.11 22.28 -5.07
C THR A 450 30.06 23.40 -4.99
N VAL A 451 28.86 23.06 -4.52
CA VAL A 451 27.77 23.98 -4.26
C VAL A 451 27.74 24.36 -2.78
N ALA A 452 27.71 23.37 -1.89
CA ALA A 452 27.60 23.61 -0.47
C ALA A 452 28.38 22.56 0.34
N ARG A 453 28.73 22.92 1.57
CA ARG A 453 29.30 22.01 2.56
C ARG A 453 28.50 22.10 3.84
N VAL A 454 27.88 20.99 4.22
CA VAL A 454 26.99 20.87 5.38
C VAL A 454 27.69 20.06 6.46
N ALA A 455 27.60 20.50 7.72
CA ALA A 455 28.19 19.76 8.83
C ALA A 455 27.52 18.41 9.04
N GLY A 456 28.33 17.38 9.33
CA GLY A 456 27.87 16.04 9.68
C GLY A 456 27.87 15.03 8.53
N ILE A 457 27.51 13.79 8.86
CA ILE A 457 27.43 12.67 7.92
C ILE A 457 26.08 12.71 7.22
N GLY A 458 26.09 12.92 5.91
CA GLY A 458 24.87 13.03 5.10
C GLY A 458 24.18 11.69 4.85
N SER A 459 22.87 11.69 4.93
CA SER A 459 22.04 10.51 4.67
C SER A 459 21.04 10.70 3.53
N VAL A 460 20.52 11.92 3.33
CA VAL A 460 19.53 12.24 2.28
C VAL A 460 19.87 13.59 1.66
N LEU A 461 19.68 13.70 0.35
CA LEU A 461 19.76 14.93 -0.43
C LEU A 461 18.49 15.07 -1.25
N ALA A 462 17.87 16.24 -1.21
CA ALA A 462 16.73 16.59 -2.05
C ALA A 462 16.95 17.96 -2.70
N ILE A 463 16.48 18.11 -3.92
CA ILE A 463 16.49 19.35 -4.70
C ILE A 463 15.08 19.63 -5.17
N ASP A 464 14.64 20.88 -5.10
CA ASP A 464 13.38 21.25 -5.71
C ASP A 464 13.49 21.21 -7.26
N LYS A 465 12.39 20.97 -7.95
CA LYS A 465 12.39 20.81 -9.41
C LYS A 465 12.96 22.00 -10.15
N SER A 466 12.79 23.20 -9.60
CA SER A 466 13.29 24.46 -10.20
C SER A 466 14.76 24.78 -9.84
N ALA A 467 15.41 23.94 -9.03
CA ALA A 467 16.74 24.15 -8.49
C ALA A 467 16.91 25.46 -7.69
N LYS A 468 15.84 26.00 -7.12
CA LYS A 468 15.94 27.18 -6.25
C LYS A 468 16.42 26.82 -4.87
N PHE A 469 15.99 25.67 -4.35
CA PHE A 469 16.30 25.20 -3.01
C PHE A 469 16.85 23.79 -3.02
N ALA A 470 17.74 23.55 -2.08
CA ALA A 470 18.26 22.24 -1.73
C ALA A 470 18.01 21.97 -0.24
N ALA A 471 17.91 20.71 0.12
CA ALA A 471 17.86 20.26 1.49
C ALA A 471 18.70 19.00 1.68
N ALA A 472 19.37 18.92 2.83
CA ALA A 472 20.21 17.79 3.20
C ALA A 472 19.94 17.36 4.63
N VAL A 473 19.85 16.05 4.86
CA VAL A 473 19.79 15.44 6.18
C VAL A 473 21.19 14.93 6.54
N THR A 474 21.66 15.34 7.69
CA THR A 474 22.90 14.84 8.29
C THR A 474 22.63 14.37 9.73
N ASP A 475 23.60 13.70 10.34
CA ASP A 475 23.55 13.34 11.76
C ASP A 475 23.54 14.57 12.70
N GLN A 476 23.92 15.75 12.20
CA GLN A 476 23.90 17.03 12.94
C GLN A 476 22.57 17.78 12.78
N GLY A 477 21.71 17.39 11.84
CA GLY A 477 20.42 18.02 11.59
C GLY A 477 20.03 18.06 10.11
N THR A 478 18.90 18.69 9.84
CA THR A 478 18.40 18.93 8.49
C THR A 478 18.60 20.38 8.13
N TYR A 479 19.21 20.60 6.99
CA TYR A 479 19.56 21.93 6.49
C TYR A 479 18.87 22.19 5.16
N ARG A 480 18.36 23.42 5.01
CA ARG A 480 17.83 23.96 3.76
C ARG A 480 18.63 25.19 3.36
N PHE A 481 18.85 25.36 2.07
CA PHE A 481 19.54 26.54 1.53
C PHE A 481 19.06 26.86 0.11
N ALA A 482 19.21 28.13 -0.27
CA ALA A 482 19.01 28.53 -1.64
C ALA A 482 20.24 28.12 -2.48
N VAL A 483 20.02 27.49 -3.62
CA VAL A 483 21.11 27.04 -4.50
C VAL A 483 21.93 28.22 -5.02
N ALA A 484 21.29 29.38 -5.23
CA ALA A 484 21.98 30.62 -5.65
C ALA A 484 22.81 31.29 -4.52
N ASP A 485 22.49 30.99 -3.25
CA ASP A 485 23.24 31.47 -2.09
C ASP A 485 23.50 30.32 -1.09
N PRO A 486 24.39 29.40 -1.43
CA PRO A 486 24.59 28.17 -0.64
C PRO A 486 25.34 28.45 0.69
N LYS A 487 25.81 29.66 0.94
CA LYS A 487 26.47 30.03 2.20
C LYS A 487 25.47 30.21 3.34
N THR A 488 24.22 30.52 3.01
CA THR A 488 23.15 30.72 4.00
C THR A 488 22.43 29.40 4.27
N LEU A 489 23.02 28.55 5.11
CA LEU A 489 22.42 27.30 5.55
C LEU A 489 21.44 27.56 6.70
N THR A 490 20.19 27.23 6.52
CA THR A 490 19.17 27.28 7.57
C THR A 490 18.92 25.90 8.13
N ARG A 491 19.17 25.69 9.42
CA ARG A 491 18.79 24.46 10.10
C ARG A 491 17.29 24.47 10.34
N VAL A 492 16.56 23.53 9.73
CA VAL A 492 15.10 23.49 9.77
C VAL A 492 14.54 22.46 10.76
N ALA A 493 15.29 21.40 11.04
CA ALA A 493 14.86 20.35 11.99
C ALA A 493 16.03 19.50 12.49
N GLY A 494 15.76 18.69 13.53
CA GLY A 494 16.61 17.58 13.98
C GLY A 494 15.82 16.27 13.95
N GLY A 495 16.52 15.12 13.90
CA GLY A 495 15.90 13.79 13.97
C GLY A 495 15.06 13.41 12.74
N VAL A 496 15.30 14.05 11.61
CA VAL A 496 14.62 13.75 10.35
C VAL A 496 15.26 12.51 9.72
N ARG A 497 14.42 11.62 9.20
CA ARG A 497 14.84 10.37 8.55
C ARG A 497 14.85 10.47 7.03
N ASP A 498 13.89 11.24 6.47
CA ASP A 498 13.72 11.37 5.02
C ASP A 498 13.16 12.75 4.67
N ILE A 499 13.49 13.25 3.48
CA ILE A 499 13.01 14.54 2.97
C ILE A 499 12.69 14.45 1.49
N ALA A 500 11.70 15.23 1.04
CA ALA A 500 11.45 15.45 -0.38
C ALA A 500 10.79 16.80 -0.64
N PHE A 501 11.03 17.37 -1.82
CA PHE A 501 10.30 18.54 -2.30
C PHE A 501 9.09 18.11 -3.13
N ALA A 502 7.95 18.73 -2.89
CA ALA A 502 6.81 18.66 -3.80
C ALA A 502 7.02 19.57 -5.03
N PRO A 503 6.20 19.40 -6.08
CA PRO A 503 6.29 20.22 -7.30
C PRO A 503 6.12 21.72 -7.07
N ASP A 504 5.40 22.13 -6.02
CA ASP A 504 5.17 23.52 -5.62
C ASP A 504 6.33 24.12 -4.81
N GLY A 505 7.38 23.34 -4.55
CA GLY A 505 8.53 23.74 -3.73
C GLY A 505 8.34 23.57 -2.23
N THR A 506 7.22 23.01 -1.77
CA THR A 506 7.03 22.62 -0.37
C THR A 506 8.01 21.51 0.00
N LEU A 507 8.75 21.69 1.10
CA LEU A 507 9.66 20.71 1.66
C LEU A 507 8.95 19.89 2.73
N TYR A 508 8.89 18.58 2.55
CA TYR A 508 8.41 17.64 3.55
C TYR A 508 9.56 17.05 4.34
N LEU A 509 9.41 17.02 5.66
CA LEU A 509 10.37 16.50 6.61
C LEU A 509 9.74 15.32 7.35
N LEU A 510 10.24 14.11 7.12
CA LEU A 510 9.79 12.90 7.80
C LEU A 510 10.68 12.62 9.01
N ALA A 511 10.14 12.78 10.20
CA ALA A 511 10.73 12.27 11.42
C ALA A 511 10.06 10.93 11.82
N GLN A 512 10.57 10.28 12.86
CA GLN A 512 9.98 9.03 13.34
C GLN A 512 8.50 9.20 13.72
N THR A 513 8.18 10.27 14.43
CA THR A 513 6.86 10.48 15.04
C THR A 513 6.07 11.62 14.40
N SER A 514 6.56 12.22 13.32
CA SER A 514 5.87 13.31 12.65
C SER A 514 6.27 13.49 11.20
N LEU A 515 5.34 14.03 10.41
CA LEU A 515 5.57 14.61 9.10
C LEU A 515 5.31 16.11 9.18
N ALA A 516 6.26 16.93 8.76
CA ALA A 516 6.10 18.39 8.70
C ALA A 516 6.21 18.89 7.27
N ALA A 517 5.41 19.89 6.91
CA ALA A 517 5.46 20.60 5.65
C ALA A 517 5.98 22.03 5.86
N ILE A 518 7.00 22.42 5.08
CA ILE A 518 7.59 23.75 5.08
C ILE A 518 7.39 24.38 3.71
N GLY A 519 6.79 25.55 3.67
CA GLY A 519 6.55 26.30 2.44
C GLY A 519 7.82 26.72 1.72
N PRO A 520 7.72 27.12 0.45
CA PRO A 520 8.87 27.65 -0.32
C PRO A 520 9.53 28.86 0.34
N ASP A 521 8.77 29.65 1.10
CA ASP A 521 9.24 30.79 1.89
C ASP A 521 9.96 30.40 3.19
N GLY A 522 9.97 29.12 3.55
CA GLY A 522 10.57 28.60 4.78
C GLY A 522 9.63 28.58 5.98
N THR A 523 8.37 29.00 5.83
CA THR A 523 7.38 28.93 6.91
C THR A 523 6.81 27.54 7.07
N ALA A 524 6.51 27.13 8.33
CA ALA A 524 5.81 25.89 8.59
C ALA A 524 4.35 26.01 8.13
N LYS A 525 3.91 25.08 7.27
CA LYS A 525 2.52 25.00 6.83
C LYS A 525 1.69 24.20 7.84
N TRP A 526 2.11 22.98 8.12
CA TRP A 526 1.45 22.05 9.04
C TRP A 526 2.41 20.97 9.54
N THR A 527 1.98 20.27 10.57
CA THR A 527 2.67 19.08 11.10
C THR A 527 1.62 18.04 11.48
N ALA A 528 1.82 16.80 11.04
CA ALA A 528 0.96 15.66 11.34
C ALA A 528 1.71 14.62 12.19
N PRO A 529 1.06 13.99 13.19
CA PRO A 529 1.67 12.94 13.99
C PRO A 529 1.76 11.62 13.23
N LEU A 530 2.80 10.83 13.50
CA LEU A 530 3.03 9.49 13.00
C LEU A 530 3.35 8.54 14.16
N VAL A 531 3.27 7.25 13.92
CA VAL A 531 3.68 6.22 14.89
C VAL A 531 5.15 5.83 14.69
N ASP A 532 5.55 5.54 13.46
CA ASP A 532 6.93 5.19 13.08
C ASP A 532 7.16 5.50 11.59
N GLY A 533 7.26 6.78 11.27
CA GLY A 533 7.51 7.25 9.90
C GLY A 533 8.82 6.69 9.34
N ARG A 534 8.77 5.97 8.22
CA ARG A 534 9.92 5.24 7.65
C ARG A 534 10.38 5.75 6.32
N ARG A 535 9.47 6.11 5.44
CA ARG A 535 9.77 6.55 4.08
C ARG A 535 8.69 7.48 3.59
N LEU A 536 9.06 8.45 2.79
CA LEU A 536 8.13 9.34 2.12
C LEU A 536 8.38 9.38 0.61
N VAL A 537 7.31 9.63 -0.14
CA VAL A 537 7.37 9.96 -1.56
C VAL A 537 6.42 11.12 -1.84
N THR A 538 6.77 11.96 -2.80
CA THR A 538 6.04 13.20 -3.09
C THR A 538 5.63 13.29 -4.55
N GLY A 539 4.49 13.91 -4.78
CA GLY A 539 3.96 14.31 -6.07
C GLY A 539 2.99 15.47 -5.84
N GLN A 540 1.77 15.40 -6.36
CA GLN A 540 0.70 16.34 -6.02
C GLN A 540 0.24 16.19 -4.56
N ARG A 541 0.47 15.03 -3.96
CA ARG A 541 0.29 14.73 -2.54
C ARG A 541 1.57 14.13 -1.98
N VAL A 542 1.65 13.95 -0.69
CA VAL A 542 2.74 13.23 -0.04
C VAL A 542 2.22 11.92 0.52
N ALA A 543 2.92 10.82 0.24
CA ALA A 543 2.60 9.51 0.81
C ALA A 543 3.72 9.08 1.75
N VAL A 544 3.34 8.52 2.89
CA VAL A 544 4.25 8.10 3.96
C VAL A 544 3.96 6.65 4.34
N LEU A 545 5.02 5.88 4.47
CA LEU A 545 4.98 4.59 5.14
C LEU A 545 5.13 4.83 6.65
N ASP A 546 4.06 4.59 7.41
CA ASP A 546 4.03 4.69 8.87
C ASP A 546 3.98 3.28 9.49
N GLY A 547 5.05 2.89 10.16
CA GLY A 547 5.26 1.50 10.58
C GLY A 547 5.65 0.59 9.41
N THR A 548 5.11 -0.62 9.39
CA THR A 548 5.39 -1.63 8.35
C THR A 548 4.21 -1.89 7.43
N ASP A 549 3.02 -1.42 7.75
CA ASP A 549 1.75 -1.84 7.14
C ASP A 549 0.78 -0.69 6.86
N LYS A 550 1.11 0.53 7.29
CA LYS A 550 0.26 1.71 7.07
C LYS A 550 0.81 2.60 5.98
N LEU A 551 0.01 2.86 4.98
CA LEU A 551 0.26 3.82 3.93
C LEU A 551 -0.65 5.02 4.13
N LEU A 552 -0.08 6.15 4.52
CA LEU A 552 -0.80 7.41 4.74
C LEU A 552 -0.56 8.35 3.56
N VAL A 553 -1.61 9.00 3.08
CA VAL A 553 -1.55 10.05 2.05
C VAL A 553 -2.06 11.34 2.64
N PHE A 554 -1.28 12.39 2.56
CA PHE A 554 -1.60 13.68 3.16
C PHE A 554 -1.98 14.70 2.09
N ALA A 555 -3.00 15.49 2.39
CA ALA A 555 -3.34 16.67 1.62
C ALA A 555 -2.24 17.74 1.78
N PRO A 556 -1.84 18.42 0.68
CA PRO A 556 -0.70 19.36 0.72
C PRO A 556 -0.99 20.64 1.50
N ASP A 557 -2.26 21.02 1.62
CA ASP A 557 -2.65 22.32 2.17
C ASP A 557 -2.75 22.34 3.69
N ASP A 558 -3.32 21.29 4.29
CA ASP A 558 -3.65 21.23 5.72
C ASP A 558 -3.08 20.00 6.44
N GLY A 559 -2.47 19.07 5.71
CA GLY A 559 -1.92 17.85 6.29
C GLY A 559 -2.97 16.82 6.72
N THR A 560 -4.20 16.94 6.26
CA THR A 560 -5.23 15.92 6.50
C THR A 560 -4.78 14.59 5.89
N ALA A 561 -4.75 13.55 6.73
CA ALA A 561 -4.27 12.22 6.35
C ALA A 561 -5.42 11.31 5.92
N GLU A 562 -5.17 10.55 4.86
CA GLU A 562 -6.00 9.44 4.39
C GLU A 562 -5.17 8.15 4.45
N GLU A 563 -5.70 7.09 5.06
CA GLU A 563 -5.05 5.78 5.07
C GLU A 563 -5.48 4.97 3.84
N LEU A 564 -4.50 4.55 3.04
CA LEU A 564 -4.74 3.63 1.92
C LEU A 564 -4.62 2.19 2.38
N GLY A 565 -5.62 1.43 2.03
CA GLY A 565 -5.72 0.05 2.43
C GLY A 565 -4.80 -0.91 1.70
N VAL A 566 -3.63 -1.17 2.24
CA VAL A 566 -2.61 -2.04 1.64
C VAL A 566 -2.80 -3.52 1.98
N GLY A 567 -3.17 -3.81 3.21
CA GLY A 567 -3.48 -5.17 3.68
C GLY A 567 -2.29 -6.12 3.73
N GLY A 568 -1.18 -5.70 4.33
CA GLY A 568 0.02 -6.51 4.55
C GLY A 568 1.25 -5.67 4.83
N THR A 569 2.40 -6.33 4.99
CA THR A 569 3.67 -5.64 5.23
C THR A 569 4.18 -4.98 3.96
N ILE A 570 4.43 -3.68 4.03
CA ILE A 570 4.95 -2.89 2.91
C ILE A 570 6.48 -2.99 2.90
N ASN A 571 7.03 -3.48 1.81
CA ASN A 571 8.48 -3.63 1.62
C ASN A 571 9.10 -2.45 0.88
N ASP A 572 8.35 -1.82 -0.04
CA ASP A 572 8.80 -0.65 -0.79
C ASP A 572 7.62 0.26 -1.17
N LEU A 573 7.91 1.53 -1.36
CA LEU A 573 6.95 2.58 -1.69
C LEU A 573 7.53 3.46 -2.80
N THR A 574 6.75 3.74 -3.82
CA THR A 574 7.08 4.66 -4.91
C THR A 574 5.85 5.46 -5.33
N MET A 575 6.08 6.54 -6.05
CA MET A 575 5.02 7.35 -6.65
C MET A 575 5.39 7.66 -8.10
N SER A 576 4.40 7.69 -8.98
CA SER A 576 4.59 8.15 -10.36
C SER A 576 5.01 9.63 -10.36
N ARG A 577 5.73 10.04 -11.40
CA ARG A 577 6.26 11.40 -11.49
C ARG A 577 5.15 12.47 -11.54
N ASP A 578 4.01 12.15 -12.14
CA ASP A 578 2.83 13.02 -12.16
C ASP A 578 2.11 13.08 -10.80
N GLY A 579 2.53 12.25 -9.83
CA GLY A 579 1.98 12.21 -8.48
C GLY A 579 0.59 11.58 -8.38
N ARG A 580 0.12 10.90 -9.43
CA ARG A 580 -1.22 10.32 -9.48
C ARG A 580 -1.31 8.87 -9.11
N VAL A 581 -0.22 8.13 -9.20
CA VAL A 581 -0.19 6.71 -8.88
C VAL A 581 0.82 6.43 -7.79
N ILE A 582 0.37 5.79 -6.73
CA ILE A 582 1.23 5.22 -5.69
C ILE A 582 1.36 3.73 -5.92
N GLY A 583 2.58 3.21 -5.84
CA GLY A 583 2.86 1.79 -5.91
C GLY A 583 3.59 1.30 -4.67
N VAL A 584 3.19 0.17 -4.14
CA VAL A 584 3.83 -0.50 -3.01
C VAL A 584 4.07 -1.97 -3.29
N ILE A 585 5.15 -2.53 -2.74
CA ILE A 585 5.35 -3.98 -2.64
C ILE A 585 4.81 -4.43 -1.29
N VAL A 586 3.95 -5.44 -1.31
CA VAL A 586 3.29 -5.99 -0.13
C VAL A 586 3.65 -7.46 0.04
N ASP A 587 4.05 -7.84 1.25
CA ASP A 587 4.43 -9.20 1.64
C ASP A 587 5.47 -9.85 0.71
N SER A 588 6.25 -9.04 0.00
CA SER A 588 7.20 -9.45 -1.04
C SER A 588 6.60 -10.28 -2.19
N ARG A 589 5.28 -10.24 -2.38
CA ARG A 589 4.55 -11.08 -3.35
C ARG A 589 3.55 -10.31 -4.23
N ARG A 590 3.19 -9.10 -3.83
CA ARG A 590 2.19 -8.29 -4.56
C ARG A 590 2.70 -6.89 -4.79
N ALA A 591 2.49 -6.36 -5.97
CA ALA A 591 2.57 -4.93 -6.22
C ALA A 591 1.15 -4.37 -6.23
N VAL A 592 0.88 -3.43 -5.35
CA VAL A 592 -0.44 -2.81 -5.15
C VAL A 592 -0.33 -1.35 -5.57
N LEU A 593 -1.22 -0.93 -6.46
CA LEU A 593 -1.23 0.42 -7.00
C LEU A 593 -2.53 1.14 -6.64
N PHE A 594 -2.41 2.41 -6.31
CA PHE A 594 -3.52 3.30 -6.04
C PHE A 594 -3.45 4.50 -6.97
N THR A 595 -4.56 4.80 -7.63
CA THR A 595 -4.68 6.04 -8.41
C THR A 595 -5.29 7.12 -7.52
N LEU A 596 -4.57 8.21 -7.35
CA LEU A 596 -5.03 9.38 -6.61
C LEU A 596 -5.90 10.28 -7.52
N PRO A 597 -6.90 10.96 -6.97
CA PRO A 597 -7.76 11.87 -7.72
C PRO A 597 -7.02 13.10 -8.23
#